data_5481b5d1fb425cc4da28949e1cba4d2c
#
_entry.id   5481b5d1fb425cc4da28949e1cba4d2c
#
_cell.length_a   1.000
_cell.length_b   1.000
_cell.length_c   1.000
_cell.angle_alpha   90.00
_cell.angle_beta   90.00
_cell.angle_gamma   90.00
#
_symmetry.space_group_name_H-M   'P 1'
#
loop_
_entity.id
_entity.type
_entity.pdbx_description
1 polymer ?
#
loop_
_entity_poly.entity_id
_entity_poly.type
_entity_poly.pdbx_seq_one_letter_code
_entity_poly.pdbx_strand_id
1 'polypeptide(L)'
;MSRFVAIFSLTLALSAAIVAQEHSPRRPPASNPPATPAAIDNDGGWVRFNSDIGRFSVLMPEIPTDKTETTPSEHGPYTTHLFVIRHDPNVYLIGWVDYDPSFNFNRQSELAANRDNFVKGIKATLVSTRPLQIDGYQAIEFVAETADRTFKSRVYMVGRRPYQIVIGYPKDQEDQVTINRFFNSFKIKPS
;
A
#
# COMPACT_ATOMS: atom_id res chain seq x y z
N MET A 1 29.74 17.95 8.12
CA MET A 1 29.10 17.33 6.95
C MET A 1 27.83 16.65 7.45
N SER A 2 26.73 17.36 7.46
CA SER A 2 25.44 16.89 7.97
C SER A 2 24.80 16.00 6.91
N ARG A 3 24.69 14.69 7.19
CA ARG A 3 23.95 13.75 6.34
C ARG A 3 22.47 13.91 6.65
N PHE A 4 21.80 14.81 5.94
CA PHE A 4 20.34 14.85 5.95
C PHE A 4 19.82 13.61 5.23
N VAL A 5 19.31 12.66 6.01
CA VAL A 5 18.46 11.57 5.51
C VAL A 5 17.13 12.21 5.14
N ALA A 6 16.84 12.31 3.85
CA ALA A 6 15.55 12.77 3.38
C ALA A 6 14.49 11.75 3.77
N ILE A 7 13.80 12.00 4.87
CA ILE A 7 12.66 11.20 5.35
C ILE A 7 11.46 11.66 4.55
N PHE A 8 11.14 10.99 3.45
CA PHE A 8 9.94 11.27 2.67
C PHE A 8 8.80 10.37 3.11
N SER A 9 7.75 11.04 3.50
CA SER A 9 6.55 10.48 4.08
C SER A 9 5.61 10.02 2.96
N LEU A 10 5.38 8.71 2.84
CA LEU A 10 4.12 8.22 2.33
C LEU A 10 3.06 8.64 3.37
N THR A 11 2.71 9.93 3.37
CA THR A 11 1.54 10.39 4.09
C THR A 11 0.34 9.84 3.36
N LEU A 12 0.03 8.59 3.67
CA LEU A 12 -1.26 8.02 3.41
C LEU A 12 -2.24 8.85 4.24
N ALA A 13 -2.73 9.93 3.65
CA ALA A 13 -3.85 10.66 4.21
C ALA A 13 -5.08 9.74 4.15
N LEU A 14 -5.11 8.76 5.05
CA LEU A 14 -6.33 8.10 5.47
C LEU A 14 -7.09 9.10 6.34
N SER A 15 -7.26 10.33 5.80
CA SER A 15 -8.16 11.31 6.39
C SER A 15 -9.53 10.66 6.39
N ALA A 16 -10.05 10.48 7.58
CA ALA A 16 -11.37 10.02 7.87
C ALA A 16 -12.41 10.82 7.05
N ALA A 17 -12.71 10.35 5.86
CA ALA A 17 -13.93 10.72 5.15
C ALA A 17 -15.05 9.78 5.64
N ILE A 18 -15.33 9.85 6.94
CA ILE A 18 -16.63 9.52 7.50
C ILE A 18 -17.29 10.87 7.69
N VAL A 19 -17.93 11.41 6.65
CA VAL A 19 -19.12 12.28 6.75
C VAL A 19 -19.64 12.52 5.31
N ALA A 20 -20.92 12.13 5.15
CA ALA A 20 -21.93 12.68 4.24
C ALA A 20 -21.61 12.82 2.75
N GLN A 21 -22.25 11.94 2.00
CA GLN A 21 -22.62 12.14 0.63
C GLN A 21 -23.64 13.28 0.50
N GLU A 22 -23.24 14.41 -0.03
CA GLU A 22 -24.16 15.33 -0.68
C GLU A 22 -23.82 15.44 -2.17
N HIS A 23 -24.87 15.25 -2.97
CA HIS A 23 -24.87 15.24 -4.42
C HIS A 23 -24.52 16.61 -4.99
N SER A 24 -23.55 16.64 -5.92
CA SER A 24 -23.56 17.58 -7.06
C SER A 24 -22.69 17.06 -8.20
N PRO A 25 -23.19 17.07 -9.45
CA PRO A 25 -22.49 16.46 -10.58
C PRO A 25 -21.44 17.42 -11.13
N ARG A 26 -20.16 17.16 -10.92
CA ARG A 26 -19.08 17.76 -11.70
C ARG A 26 -18.40 16.69 -12.56
N ARG A 27 -18.33 16.99 -13.85
CA ARG A 27 -17.72 16.23 -14.91
C ARG A 27 -16.27 15.86 -14.53
N PRO A 28 -15.86 14.57 -14.62
CA PRO A 28 -14.49 14.16 -14.31
C PRO A 28 -13.51 14.62 -15.39
N PRO A 29 -12.26 14.96 -15.04
CA PRO A 29 -11.18 15.05 -16.02
C PRO A 29 -10.85 13.67 -16.58
N ALA A 30 -10.30 13.64 -17.79
CA ALA A 30 -10.08 12.45 -18.61
C ALA A 30 -9.42 11.32 -17.84
N SER A 31 -10.09 10.17 -17.81
CA SER A 31 -9.64 8.92 -17.23
C SER A 31 -8.46 8.35 -18.03
N ASN A 32 -7.41 7.94 -17.31
CA ASN A 32 -6.42 6.99 -17.83
C ASN A 32 -7.11 5.71 -18.31
N PRO A 33 -6.56 5.00 -19.31
CA PRO A 33 -7.20 3.80 -19.85
C PRO A 33 -7.45 2.79 -18.73
N PRO A 34 -8.62 2.11 -18.74
CA PRO A 34 -8.98 1.16 -17.70
C PRO A 34 -7.95 0.05 -17.61
N ALA A 35 -7.56 -0.30 -16.38
CA ALA A 35 -6.77 -1.50 -16.12
C ALA A 35 -7.44 -2.69 -16.81
N THR A 36 -6.68 -3.51 -17.52
CA THR A 36 -7.14 -4.72 -18.20
C THR A 36 -8.04 -5.53 -17.25
N PRO A 37 -9.23 -5.98 -17.70
CA PRO A 37 -10.14 -6.73 -16.84
C PRO A 37 -9.39 -7.89 -16.20
N ALA A 38 -9.40 -7.93 -14.87
CA ALA A 38 -8.83 -9.01 -14.11
C ALA A 38 -9.50 -10.33 -14.52
N ALA A 39 -8.70 -11.36 -14.83
CA ALA A 39 -9.22 -12.70 -14.95
C ALA A 39 -9.90 -13.06 -13.61
N ILE A 40 -11.20 -13.33 -13.64
CA ILE A 40 -11.95 -13.79 -12.46
C ILE A 40 -11.47 -15.20 -12.17
N ASP A 41 -10.55 -15.32 -11.25
CA ASP A 41 -10.18 -16.61 -10.67
C ASP A 41 -11.25 -16.92 -9.63
N ASN A 42 -12.06 -17.96 -9.87
CA ASN A 42 -13.16 -18.39 -8.98
C ASN A 42 -12.64 -19.06 -7.69
N ASP A 43 -11.63 -18.50 -7.09
CA ASP A 43 -11.08 -18.97 -5.82
C ASP A 43 -11.87 -18.31 -4.66
N GLY A 44 -13.01 -18.91 -4.31
CA GLY A 44 -13.83 -18.51 -3.17
C GLY A 44 -14.27 -17.03 -3.17
N GLY A 45 -14.63 -16.48 -4.35
CA GLY A 45 -15.14 -15.11 -4.49
C GLY A 45 -14.07 -14.02 -4.54
N TRP A 46 -12.78 -14.35 -4.47
CA TRP A 46 -11.71 -13.38 -4.64
C TRP A 46 -11.30 -13.19 -6.10
N VAL A 47 -10.90 -11.98 -6.44
CA VAL A 47 -10.49 -11.56 -7.78
C VAL A 47 -8.98 -11.47 -7.85
N ARG A 48 -8.35 -12.02 -8.89
CA ARG A 48 -6.94 -11.77 -9.17
C ARG A 48 -6.79 -10.43 -9.85
N PHE A 49 -6.34 -9.45 -9.06
CA PHE A 49 -5.99 -8.12 -9.57
C PHE A 49 -4.57 -8.12 -10.12
N ASN A 50 -4.42 -7.60 -11.35
CA ASN A 50 -3.14 -7.41 -12.02
C ASN A 50 -2.92 -5.92 -12.28
N SER A 51 -1.80 -5.38 -11.81
CA SER A 51 -1.36 -4.02 -12.12
C SER A 51 -0.15 -4.08 -13.05
N ASP A 52 -0.30 -3.59 -14.28
CA ASP A 52 0.82 -3.54 -15.23
C ASP A 52 1.76 -2.38 -14.88
N ILE A 53 1.23 -1.22 -14.51
CA ILE A 53 2.03 -0.07 -14.05
C ILE A 53 2.75 -0.42 -12.74
N GLY A 54 2.04 -1.03 -11.79
CA GLY A 54 2.60 -1.49 -10.52
C GLY A 54 3.45 -2.75 -10.63
N ARG A 55 3.38 -3.49 -11.76
CA ARG A 55 4.15 -4.72 -12.02
C ARG A 55 3.96 -5.76 -10.91
N PHE A 56 2.73 -5.99 -10.50
CA PHE A 56 2.38 -7.01 -9.52
C PHE A 56 1.04 -7.67 -9.84
N SER A 57 0.78 -8.78 -9.16
CA SER A 57 -0.54 -9.40 -9.07
C SER A 57 -0.85 -9.76 -7.61
N VAL A 58 -2.14 -9.82 -7.26
CA VAL A 58 -2.61 -10.16 -5.93
C VAL A 58 -4.05 -10.65 -5.97
N LEU A 59 -4.46 -11.49 -5.04
CA LEU A 59 -5.87 -11.81 -4.81
C LEU A 59 -6.48 -10.75 -3.87
N MET A 60 -7.63 -10.23 -4.27
CA MET A 60 -8.40 -9.24 -3.49
C MET A 60 -9.89 -9.62 -3.48
N PRO A 61 -10.66 -9.23 -2.46
CA PRO A 61 -12.09 -9.60 -2.41
C PRO A 61 -12.92 -8.96 -3.53
N GLU A 62 -12.45 -7.84 -4.08
CA GLU A 62 -13.07 -7.14 -5.20
C GLU A 62 -12.03 -6.32 -5.99
N ILE A 63 -12.45 -5.69 -7.09
CA ILE A 63 -11.57 -4.83 -7.89
C ILE A 63 -11.31 -3.52 -7.11
N PRO A 64 -10.04 -3.16 -6.85
CA PRO A 64 -9.73 -1.98 -6.05
C PRO A 64 -9.97 -0.67 -6.80
N THR A 65 -10.23 0.39 -6.03
CA THR A 65 -10.23 1.76 -6.53
C THR A 65 -8.80 2.31 -6.54
N ASP A 66 -8.42 2.95 -7.63
CA ASP A 66 -7.12 3.59 -7.83
C ASP A 66 -7.11 5.04 -7.33
N LYS A 67 -6.00 5.41 -6.67
CA LYS A 67 -5.65 6.79 -6.37
C LYS A 67 -4.17 7.00 -6.65
N THR A 68 -3.87 7.89 -7.60
CA THR A 68 -2.49 8.25 -7.97
C THR A 68 -2.27 9.74 -7.73
N GLU A 69 -1.15 10.09 -7.09
CA GLU A 69 -0.80 11.47 -6.76
C GLU A 69 0.70 11.70 -6.97
N THR A 70 1.05 12.77 -7.70
CA THR A 70 2.43 13.22 -7.86
C THR A 70 2.69 14.43 -6.97
N THR A 71 3.71 14.32 -6.13
CA THR A 71 4.10 15.35 -5.17
C THR A 71 5.48 15.91 -5.57
N PRO A 72 5.63 17.24 -5.71
CA PRO A 72 6.93 17.85 -5.87
C PRO A 72 7.75 17.79 -4.57
N SER A 73 9.06 17.66 -4.69
CA SER A 73 9.97 17.77 -3.55
C SER A 73 11.29 18.42 -3.96
N GLU A 74 12.12 18.80 -2.98
CA GLU A 74 13.45 19.35 -3.22
C GLU A 74 14.43 18.40 -3.91
N HIS A 75 14.14 17.10 -3.89
CA HIS A 75 14.94 16.04 -4.52
C HIS A 75 14.32 15.52 -5.83
N GLY A 76 13.36 16.24 -6.39
CA GLY A 76 12.58 15.83 -7.55
C GLY A 76 11.17 15.34 -7.19
N PRO A 77 10.30 15.16 -8.16
CA PRO A 77 8.95 14.66 -7.91
C PRO A 77 8.96 13.18 -7.55
N TYR A 78 7.95 12.75 -6.78
CA TYR A 78 7.64 11.34 -6.58
C TYR A 78 6.15 11.09 -6.81
N THR A 79 5.81 9.92 -7.33
CA THR A 79 4.42 9.54 -7.59
C THR A 79 4.02 8.39 -6.67
N THR A 80 2.99 8.62 -5.87
CA THR A 80 2.37 7.61 -5.02
C THR A 80 1.19 7.00 -5.74
N HIS A 81 1.13 5.68 -5.75
CA HIS A 81 0.02 4.90 -6.27
C HIS A 81 -0.60 4.11 -5.12
N LEU A 82 -1.92 4.14 -5.01
CA LEU A 82 -2.65 3.52 -3.93
C LEU A 82 -3.91 2.83 -4.44
N PHE A 83 -4.06 1.56 -4.13
CA PHE A 83 -5.27 0.77 -4.31
C PHE A 83 -5.88 0.42 -2.96
N VAL A 84 -7.15 0.70 -2.77
CA VAL A 84 -7.86 0.47 -1.52
C VAL A 84 -9.14 -0.30 -1.78
N ILE A 85 -9.41 -1.30 -0.94
CA ILE A 85 -10.70 -1.99 -0.84
C ILE A 85 -11.18 -1.93 0.60
N ARG A 86 -12.45 -1.61 0.76
CA ARG A 86 -13.19 -1.76 2.02
C ARG A 86 -14.18 -2.88 1.85
N HIS A 87 -13.88 -4.03 2.42
CA HIS A 87 -14.71 -5.23 2.39
C HIS A 87 -14.92 -5.70 3.81
N ASP A 88 -16.04 -5.27 4.38
CA ASP A 88 -16.33 -5.45 5.81
C ASP A 88 -16.14 -6.90 6.28
N PRO A 89 -15.50 -7.08 7.45
CA PRO A 89 -15.01 -6.04 8.37
C PRO A 89 -13.60 -5.52 8.04
N ASN A 90 -12.98 -5.97 6.95
CA ASN A 90 -11.58 -5.74 6.60
C ASN A 90 -11.37 -4.54 5.66
N VAL A 91 -10.16 -4.00 5.69
CA VAL A 91 -9.66 -3.06 4.68
C VAL A 91 -8.36 -3.61 4.09
N TYR A 92 -8.23 -3.54 2.77
CA TYR A 92 -7.06 -3.98 2.04
C TYR A 92 -6.45 -2.79 1.31
N LEU A 93 -5.12 -2.71 1.33
CA LEU A 93 -4.40 -1.62 0.71
C LEU A 93 -3.13 -2.16 0.05
N ILE A 94 -2.87 -1.68 -1.16
CA ILE A 94 -1.60 -1.88 -1.87
C ILE A 94 -1.16 -0.53 -2.39
N GLY A 95 0.09 -0.16 -2.12
CA GLY A 95 0.67 1.06 -2.65
C GLY A 95 2.13 0.86 -3.05
N TRP A 96 2.61 1.75 -3.91
CA TRP A 96 4.02 1.90 -4.21
C TRP A 96 4.34 3.35 -4.53
N VAL A 97 5.63 3.65 -4.52
CA VAL A 97 6.13 4.99 -4.87
C VAL A 97 7.12 4.88 -6.03
N ASP A 98 6.93 5.71 -7.02
CA ASP A 98 7.89 5.96 -8.09
C ASP A 98 8.65 7.25 -7.79
N TYR A 99 9.94 7.12 -7.50
CA TYR A 99 10.83 8.23 -7.24
C TYR A 99 11.53 8.70 -8.51
N ASP A 100 11.72 10.00 -8.64
CA ASP A 100 12.61 10.57 -9.65
C ASP A 100 14.00 9.94 -9.56
N PRO A 101 14.72 9.72 -10.69
CA PRO A 101 16.06 9.14 -10.70
C PRO A 101 17.08 9.88 -9.83
N SER A 102 16.89 11.18 -9.58
CA SER A 102 17.76 12.01 -8.73
C SER A 102 17.68 11.66 -7.25
N PHE A 103 16.60 10.99 -6.79
CA PHE A 103 16.50 10.57 -5.39
C PHE A 103 17.62 9.60 -5.02
N ASN A 104 18.33 9.92 -3.95
CA ASN A 104 19.33 9.05 -3.36
C ASN A 104 18.91 8.63 -1.95
N PHE A 105 18.56 7.37 -1.77
CA PHE A 105 18.12 6.82 -0.49
C PHE A 105 18.78 5.47 -0.19
N ASN A 106 18.87 5.15 1.09
CA ASN A 106 19.27 3.84 1.56
C ASN A 106 18.04 2.94 1.67
N ARG A 107 18.10 1.72 1.12
CA ARG A 107 16.98 0.78 1.10
C ARG A 107 16.44 0.43 2.50
N GLN A 108 17.33 0.23 3.46
CA GLN A 108 16.93 -0.11 4.83
C GLN A 108 16.25 1.06 5.52
N SER A 109 16.76 2.29 5.32
CA SER A 109 16.13 3.51 5.84
C SER A 109 14.76 3.73 5.20
N GLU A 110 14.61 3.42 3.92
CA GLU A 110 13.34 3.54 3.20
C GLU A 110 12.28 2.58 3.72
N LEU A 111 12.64 1.32 4.00
CA LEU A 111 11.73 0.36 4.63
C LEU A 111 11.22 0.86 5.99
N ALA A 112 12.14 1.39 6.82
CA ALA A 112 11.77 1.95 8.12
C ALA A 112 10.89 3.21 7.98
N ALA A 113 11.23 4.10 7.04
CA ALA A 113 10.47 5.32 6.77
C ALA A 113 9.03 5.01 6.33
N ASN A 114 8.84 4.04 5.43
CA ASN A 114 7.51 3.61 5.00
C ASN A 114 6.66 3.10 6.18
N ARG A 115 7.24 2.27 7.06
CA ARG A 115 6.57 1.82 8.29
C ARG A 115 6.18 2.99 9.18
N ASP A 116 7.13 3.85 9.51
CA ASP A 116 6.94 4.93 10.50
C ASP A 116 5.93 5.96 9.99
N ASN A 117 5.96 6.26 8.70
CA ASN A 117 5.01 7.15 8.06
C ASN A 117 3.60 6.57 8.02
N PHE A 118 3.48 5.27 7.73
CA PHE A 118 2.18 4.59 7.78
C PHE A 118 1.60 4.64 9.20
N VAL A 119 2.38 4.24 10.21
CA VAL A 119 1.96 4.24 11.62
C VAL A 119 1.54 5.63 12.07
N LYS A 120 2.33 6.65 11.73
CA LYS A 120 2.00 8.06 12.02
C LYS A 120 0.74 8.51 11.28
N GLY A 121 0.62 8.17 9.99
CA GLY A 121 -0.50 8.59 9.13
C GLY A 121 -1.85 8.09 9.61
N ILE A 122 -1.93 6.86 10.10
CA ILE A 122 -3.16 6.27 10.67
C ILE A 122 -3.30 6.50 12.18
N LYS A 123 -2.38 7.27 12.81
CA LYS A 123 -2.34 7.54 14.26
C LYS A 123 -2.35 6.26 15.11
N ALA A 124 -1.61 5.24 14.65
CA ALA A 124 -1.51 3.95 15.31
C ALA A 124 -0.29 3.88 16.24
N THR A 125 -0.25 2.86 17.08
CA THR A 125 0.93 2.43 17.85
C THR A 125 1.59 1.26 17.13
N LEU A 126 2.91 1.32 16.94
CA LEU A 126 3.69 0.19 16.43
C LEU A 126 3.77 -0.89 17.50
N VAL A 127 3.26 -2.09 17.19
CA VAL A 127 3.26 -3.25 18.09
C VAL A 127 4.49 -4.12 17.88
N SER A 128 4.82 -4.41 16.61
CA SER A 128 5.95 -5.25 16.27
C SER A 128 6.51 -4.89 14.90
N THR A 129 7.79 -5.22 14.68
CA THR A 129 8.43 -5.15 13.36
C THR A 129 9.50 -6.23 13.27
N ARG A 130 9.64 -6.83 12.08
CA ARG A 130 10.68 -7.82 11.81
C ARG A 130 11.18 -7.71 10.37
N PRO A 131 12.48 -7.89 10.14
CA PRO A 131 13.00 -8.00 8.79
C PRO A 131 12.54 -9.30 8.14
N LEU A 132 12.34 -9.24 6.83
CA LEU A 132 12.02 -10.38 5.98
C LEU A 132 12.86 -10.36 4.71
N GLN A 133 13.00 -11.52 4.10
CA GLN A 133 13.42 -11.67 2.72
C GLN A 133 12.37 -12.53 2.01
N ILE A 134 11.73 -11.98 0.99
CA ILE A 134 10.63 -12.62 0.26
C ILE A 134 10.92 -12.54 -1.23
N ASP A 135 10.97 -13.70 -1.91
CA ASP A 135 11.26 -13.81 -3.35
C ASP A 135 12.57 -13.06 -3.75
N GLY A 136 13.59 -13.07 -2.86
CA GLY A 136 14.87 -12.38 -3.05
C GLY A 136 14.89 -10.88 -2.73
N TYR A 137 13.74 -10.29 -2.39
CA TYR A 137 13.64 -8.88 -2.02
C TYR A 137 13.76 -8.67 -0.52
N GLN A 138 14.49 -7.61 -0.13
CA GLN A 138 14.49 -7.12 1.25
C GLN A 138 13.11 -6.57 1.58
N ALA A 139 12.59 -6.94 2.73
CA ALA A 139 11.29 -6.52 3.22
C ALA A 139 11.27 -6.35 4.73
N ILE A 140 10.25 -5.71 5.24
CA ILE A 140 9.86 -5.74 6.65
C ILE A 140 8.39 -6.11 6.77
N GLU A 141 8.05 -6.82 7.83
CA GLU A 141 6.67 -6.99 8.27
C GLU A 141 6.50 -6.27 9.59
N PHE A 142 5.39 -5.59 9.77
CA PHE A 142 5.07 -4.94 11.02
C PHE A 142 3.57 -5.01 11.33
N VAL A 143 3.27 -4.87 12.61
CA VAL A 143 1.90 -4.77 13.13
C VAL A 143 1.76 -3.43 13.83
N ALA A 144 0.68 -2.72 13.54
CA ALA A 144 0.33 -1.46 14.18
C ALA A 144 -1.15 -1.48 14.60
N GLU A 145 -1.49 -0.78 15.67
CA GLU A 145 -2.83 -0.78 16.24
C GLU A 145 -3.35 0.63 16.49
N THR A 146 -4.60 0.85 16.12
CA THR A 146 -5.44 1.95 16.60
C THR A 146 -6.25 1.51 17.83
N ALA A 147 -7.19 2.32 18.28
CA ALA A 147 -8.07 1.96 19.38
C ALA A 147 -8.91 0.69 19.07
N ASP A 148 -9.37 0.55 17.84
CA ASP A 148 -10.37 -0.41 17.39
C ASP A 148 -9.87 -1.44 16.37
N ARG A 149 -8.71 -1.21 15.71
CA ARG A 149 -8.24 -2.04 14.61
C ARG A 149 -6.77 -2.42 14.76
N THR A 150 -6.46 -3.59 14.22
CA THR A 150 -5.09 -4.06 13.96
C THR A 150 -4.79 -3.95 12.48
N PHE A 151 -3.59 -3.48 12.16
CA PHE A 151 -3.05 -3.38 10.79
C PHE A 151 -1.80 -4.24 10.69
N LYS A 152 -1.83 -5.23 9.82
CA LYS A 152 -0.65 -6.02 9.46
C LYS A 152 -0.15 -5.56 8.10
N SER A 153 1.13 -5.28 8.00
CA SER A 153 1.73 -4.71 6.79
C SER A 153 3.04 -5.37 6.42
N ARG A 154 3.31 -5.46 5.11
CA ARG A 154 4.63 -5.79 4.56
C ARG A 154 5.07 -4.67 3.63
N VAL A 155 6.33 -4.26 3.75
CA VAL A 155 6.99 -3.33 2.84
C VAL A 155 8.12 -4.05 2.14
N TYR A 156 8.17 -3.99 0.81
CA TYR A 156 9.18 -4.62 -0.04
C TYR A 156 9.99 -3.56 -0.76
N MET A 157 11.29 -3.76 -0.92
CA MET A 157 12.14 -2.93 -1.78
C MET A 157 12.50 -3.67 -3.07
N VAL A 158 11.92 -3.23 -4.19
CA VAL A 158 12.19 -3.78 -5.52
C VAL A 158 12.96 -2.76 -6.34
N GLY A 159 14.28 -2.89 -6.37
CA GLY A 159 15.13 -1.86 -6.95
C GLY A 159 15.02 -0.55 -6.16
N ARG A 160 14.42 0.47 -6.79
CA ARG A 160 14.16 1.80 -6.20
C ARG A 160 12.71 2.01 -5.80
N ARG A 161 11.85 1.01 -5.99
CA ARG A 161 10.41 1.10 -5.78
C ARG A 161 10.03 0.37 -4.49
N PRO A 162 9.61 1.08 -3.43
CA PRO A 162 8.99 0.46 -2.27
C PRO A 162 7.55 0.07 -2.60
N TYR A 163 7.15 -1.14 -2.24
CA TYR A 163 5.76 -1.59 -2.25
C TYR A 163 5.31 -1.82 -0.83
N GLN A 164 4.12 -1.37 -0.51
CA GLN A 164 3.48 -1.65 0.77
C GLN A 164 2.14 -2.34 0.55
N ILE A 165 1.93 -3.47 1.22
CA ILE A 165 0.66 -4.18 1.27
C ILE A 165 0.18 -4.24 2.71
N VAL A 166 -1.10 -3.96 2.93
CA VAL A 166 -1.70 -3.85 4.26
C VAL A 166 -3.05 -4.53 4.29
N ILE A 167 -3.33 -5.25 5.36
CA ILE A 167 -4.67 -5.64 5.76
C ILE A 167 -4.96 -5.06 7.15
N GLY A 168 -6.12 -4.39 7.29
CA GLY A 168 -6.63 -3.88 8.55
C GLY A 168 -7.93 -4.59 8.93
N TYR A 169 -8.05 -5.01 10.17
CA TYR A 169 -9.21 -5.75 10.70
C TYR A 169 -9.53 -5.31 12.14
N PRO A 170 -10.78 -5.48 12.63
CA PRO A 170 -11.11 -5.25 14.03
C PRO A 170 -10.26 -6.13 14.95
N LYS A 171 -9.86 -5.62 16.12
CA LYS A 171 -8.90 -6.31 17.03
C LYS A 171 -9.32 -7.70 17.47
N ASP A 172 -10.62 -7.94 17.54
CA ASP A 172 -11.26 -9.18 17.98
C ASP A 172 -11.65 -10.12 16.83
N GLN A 173 -11.33 -9.75 15.58
CA GLN A 173 -11.75 -10.48 14.38
C GLN A 173 -10.56 -10.85 13.48
N GLU A 174 -9.48 -11.32 14.08
CA GLU A 174 -8.33 -11.80 13.30
C GLU A 174 -8.67 -13.10 12.57
N ASP A 175 -8.70 -13.05 11.23
CA ASP A 175 -8.80 -14.23 10.37
C ASP A 175 -7.46 -14.51 9.69
N GLN A 176 -6.69 -15.41 10.26
CA GLN A 176 -5.37 -15.76 9.78
C GLN A 176 -5.41 -16.41 8.38
N VAL A 177 -6.49 -17.08 7.99
CA VAL A 177 -6.67 -17.68 6.66
C VAL A 177 -6.78 -16.59 5.61
N THR A 178 -7.63 -15.61 5.82
CA THR A 178 -7.80 -14.42 4.97
C THR A 178 -6.51 -13.59 4.90
N ILE A 179 -5.85 -13.34 6.04
CA ILE A 179 -4.58 -12.62 6.10
C ILE A 179 -3.51 -13.31 5.27
N ASN A 180 -3.33 -14.61 5.45
CA ASN A 180 -2.33 -15.40 4.72
C ASN A 180 -2.65 -15.46 3.23
N ARG A 181 -3.93 -15.62 2.85
CA ARG A 181 -4.37 -15.61 1.46
C ARG A 181 -3.97 -14.31 0.76
N PHE A 182 -4.26 -13.16 1.37
CA PHE A 182 -3.90 -11.86 0.83
C PHE A 182 -2.38 -11.70 0.65
N PHE A 183 -1.60 -11.87 1.72
CA PHE A 183 -0.15 -11.68 1.67
C PHE A 183 0.57 -12.67 0.74
N ASN A 184 0.19 -13.94 0.74
CA ASN A 184 0.87 -14.97 -0.04
C ASN A 184 0.50 -14.91 -1.53
N SER A 185 -0.61 -14.26 -1.86
CA SER A 185 -1.04 -14.06 -3.25
C SER A 185 -0.31 -12.92 -3.96
N PHE A 186 0.32 -12.01 -3.19
CA PHE A 186 1.06 -10.88 -3.76
C PHE A 186 2.34 -11.37 -4.44
N LYS A 187 2.47 -11.06 -5.73
CA LYS A 187 3.60 -11.43 -6.57
C LYS A 187 4.09 -10.24 -7.37
N ILE A 188 5.38 -9.95 -7.28
CA ILE A 188 6.05 -8.97 -8.14
C ILE A 188 6.31 -9.62 -9.49
N LYS A 189 5.92 -8.94 -10.58
CA LYS A 189 6.24 -9.38 -11.95
C LYS A 189 7.71 -9.05 -12.26
N PRO A 190 8.49 -9.98 -12.81
CA PRO A 190 9.86 -9.70 -13.26
C PRO A 190 9.92 -8.53 -14.23
N SER A 191 11.09 -7.88 -14.29
CA SER A 191 11.41 -6.80 -15.24
C SER A 191 11.61 -7.35 -16.63
#